data_51393f166be29be2d277852c74573d34
#
_entry.id   51393f166be29be2d277852c74573d34
#
_cell.length_a   1.000
_cell.length_b   1.000
_cell.length_c   1.000
_cell.angle_alpha   90.00
_cell.angle_beta   90.00
_cell.angle_gamma   90.00
#
_symmetry.space_group_name_H-M   'P 1'
#
loop_
_entity.id
_entity.type
_entity.pdbx_description
1 polymer ?
#
loop_
_entity_poly.entity_id
_entity_poly.type
_entity_poly.pdbx_seq_one_letter_code
_entity_poly.pdbx_strand_id
1 'polypeptide(L)'
;MNTKKLIKLCVIGSLGMATLGLTLVFNASPAAAHGERSQEPFLRMRTAQWYDTRWNPQKTAVNDEAVLSGKMHIAEDWPRAVVKPNRTFINVGSPSSVFTRISSKVNGTPMFTSGPMEIGGDYEYVIKLRGRLPGHHHIHPMLAVNGAGPIAGPGGWISRAIIKILPIQ
;
A
#
# COMPACT_ATOMS: atom_id res chain seq x y z
N MET A 1 -12.91 27.06 -52.90
CA MET A 1 -12.17 27.18 -51.63
C MET A 1 -10.70 26.98 -51.94
N ASN A 2 -9.83 27.92 -51.53
CA ASN A 2 -8.45 27.93 -51.96
C ASN A 2 -7.63 26.84 -51.25
N THR A 3 -6.96 25.97 -51.97
CA THR A 3 -6.20 24.80 -51.45
C THR A 3 -5.20 25.18 -50.34
N LYS A 4 -4.61 26.37 -50.42
CA LYS A 4 -3.71 26.91 -49.37
C LYS A 4 -4.43 27.18 -48.02
N LYS A 5 -5.74 27.52 -48.02
CA LYS A 5 -6.52 27.69 -46.81
C LYS A 5 -6.90 26.35 -46.18
N LEU A 6 -7.16 25.32 -47.00
CA LEU A 6 -7.49 23.97 -46.53
C LEU A 6 -6.29 23.34 -45.82
N ILE A 7 -5.08 23.44 -46.41
CA ILE A 7 -3.85 22.92 -45.80
C ILE A 7 -3.53 23.61 -44.46
N LYS A 8 -3.68 24.92 -44.38
CA LYS A 8 -3.48 25.61 -43.09
C LYS A 8 -4.47 25.16 -42.02
N LEU A 9 -5.72 24.93 -42.39
CA LEU A 9 -6.74 24.46 -41.43
C LEU A 9 -6.48 23.04 -40.93
N CYS A 10 -6.03 22.14 -41.82
CA CYS A 10 -5.64 20.77 -41.44
C CYS A 10 -4.41 20.74 -40.54
N VAL A 11 -3.39 21.58 -40.79
CA VAL A 11 -2.16 21.63 -39.96
C VAL A 11 -2.48 22.18 -38.56
N ILE A 12 -3.32 23.20 -38.44
CA ILE A 12 -3.71 23.76 -37.14
C ILE A 12 -4.56 22.76 -36.37
N GLY A 13 -5.46 22.05 -37.04
CA GLY A 13 -6.30 21.02 -36.39
C GLY A 13 -5.47 19.84 -35.86
N SER A 14 -4.49 19.35 -36.63
CA SER A 14 -3.64 18.25 -36.21
C SER A 14 -2.66 18.65 -35.08
N LEU A 15 -2.14 19.88 -35.09
CA LEU A 15 -1.31 20.36 -33.99
C LEU A 15 -2.13 20.53 -32.69
N GLY A 16 -3.36 21.02 -32.78
CA GLY A 16 -4.26 21.16 -31.64
C GLY A 16 -4.64 19.82 -31.00
N MET A 17 -4.89 18.81 -31.81
CA MET A 17 -5.17 17.44 -31.30
C MET A 17 -3.94 16.78 -30.69
N ALA A 18 -2.76 16.99 -31.23
CA ALA A 18 -1.50 16.46 -30.67
C ALA A 18 -1.17 17.09 -29.31
N THR A 19 -1.37 18.40 -29.15
CA THR A 19 -1.15 19.08 -27.88
C THR A 19 -2.18 18.68 -26.83
N LEU A 20 -3.45 18.50 -27.21
CA LEU A 20 -4.48 18.04 -26.27
C LEU A 20 -4.22 16.60 -25.80
N GLY A 21 -3.79 15.73 -26.70
CA GLY A 21 -3.41 14.34 -26.37
C GLY A 21 -2.20 14.29 -25.44
N LEU A 22 -1.20 15.13 -25.67
CA LEU A 22 0.02 15.19 -24.85
C LEU A 22 -0.28 15.69 -23.43
N THR A 23 -1.13 16.73 -23.29
CA THR A 23 -1.51 17.25 -21.97
C THR A 23 -2.34 16.26 -21.16
N LEU A 24 -3.15 15.43 -21.79
CA LEU A 24 -3.90 14.38 -21.10
C LEU A 24 -3.00 13.26 -20.58
N VAL A 25 -1.92 12.92 -21.28
CA VAL A 25 -0.97 11.89 -20.85
C VAL A 25 -0.09 12.40 -19.69
N PHE A 26 0.34 13.66 -19.71
CA PHE A 26 1.17 14.21 -18.63
C PHE A 26 0.39 14.59 -17.36
N ASN A 27 -0.94 14.74 -17.44
CA ASN A 27 -1.80 15.00 -16.28
C ASN A 27 -2.47 13.74 -15.74
N ALA A 28 -2.17 12.56 -16.25
CA ALA A 28 -2.57 11.33 -15.61
C ALA A 28 -1.79 11.21 -14.30
N SER A 29 -2.37 11.69 -13.21
CA SER A 29 -1.87 11.38 -11.88
C SER A 29 -1.73 9.86 -11.78
N PRO A 30 -0.59 9.33 -11.29
CA PRO A 30 -0.49 7.91 -11.05
C PRO A 30 -1.70 7.50 -10.21
N ALA A 31 -2.52 6.60 -10.73
CA ALA A 31 -3.66 6.08 -10.00
C ALA A 31 -3.10 5.54 -8.68
N ALA A 32 -3.44 6.18 -7.57
CA ALA A 32 -3.15 5.66 -6.25
C ALA A 32 -3.96 4.37 -6.12
N ALA A 33 -3.35 3.26 -6.50
CA ALA A 33 -3.99 1.95 -6.63
C ALA A 33 -4.26 1.29 -5.28
N HIS A 34 -4.09 2.03 -4.20
CA HIS A 34 -4.23 1.51 -2.85
C HIS A 34 -5.37 2.24 -2.21
N GLY A 35 -6.26 1.59 -1.58
CA GLY A 35 -7.38 2.13 -0.83
C GLY A 35 -7.08 3.28 0.16
N GLU A 36 -5.94 3.94 -0.01
CA GLU A 36 -5.49 5.13 0.73
C GLU A 36 -6.46 6.30 0.62
N ARG A 37 -7.18 6.42 -0.51
CA ARG A 37 -8.20 7.45 -0.69
C ARG A 37 -9.44 7.24 0.16
N SER A 38 -9.72 6.01 0.57
CA SER A 38 -10.88 5.70 1.41
C SER A 38 -10.65 5.98 2.89
N GLN A 39 -9.42 6.33 3.26
CA GLN A 39 -9.06 6.60 4.65
C GLN A 39 -8.71 8.07 4.82
N GLU A 40 -9.74 8.86 5.03
CA GLU A 40 -9.58 10.25 5.44
C GLU A 40 -8.57 10.35 6.61
N PRO A 41 -7.67 11.34 6.62
CA PRO A 41 -6.65 11.47 7.66
C PRO A 41 -7.21 11.40 9.09
N PHE A 42 -8.40 11.98 9.31
CA PHE A 42 -9.06 11.97 10.63
C PHE A 42 -9.52 10.56 11.05
N LEU A 43 -9.90 9.69 10.10
CA LEU A 43 -10.24 8.30 10.41
C LEU A 43 -9.01 7.50 10.86
N ARG A 44 -7.86 7.75 10.25
CA ARG A 44 -6.60 7.13 10.68
C ARG A 44 -6.21 7.54 12.09
N MET A 45 -6.35 8.84 12.41
CA MET A 45 -6.05 9.35 13.74
C MET A 45 -6.99 8.84 14.83
N ARG A 46 -8.23 8.51 14.46
CA ARG A 46 -9.29 8.05 15.37
C ARG A 46 -9.55 6.55 15.32
N THR A 47 -8.70 5.79 14.64
CA THR A 47 -8.80 4.33 14.59
C THR A 47 -7.50 3.68 15.06
N ALA A 48 -6.62 3.27 14.16
CA ALA A 48 -5.34 2.69 14.50
C ALA A 48 -4.22 3.70 14.24
N GLN A 49 -3.55 4.12 15.29
CA GLN A 49 -2.37 4.98 15.24
C GLN A 49 -1.13 4.09 15.23
N TRP A 50 -0.22 4.34 14.29
CA TRP A 50 0.94 3.49 14.05
C TRP A 50 2.23 4.22 14.39
N TYR A 51 3.14 3.55 15.11
CA TYR A 51 4.44 4.09 15.46
C TYR A 51 5.55 3.08 15.25
N ASP A 52 6.79 3.57 15.19
CA ASP A 52 8.00 2.75 15.13
C ASP A 52 7.98 1.70 14.01
N THR A 53 7.25 1.96 12.92
CA THR A 53 7.18 1.03 11.80
C THR A 53 8.55 0.87 11.13
N ARG A 54 9.05 -0.35 11.07
CA ARG A 54 10.39 -0.68 10.55
C ARG A 54 10.34 -1.86 9.61
N TRP A 55 11.14 -1.77 8.58
CA TRP A 55 11.41 -2.86 7.64
C TRP A 55 12.82 -3.36 7.81
N ASN A 56 12.99 -4.67 7.94
CA ASN A 56 14.29 -5.31 8.05
C ASN A 56 14.35 -6.63 7.28
N PRO A 57 15.23 -6.75 6.25
CA PRO A 57 15.97 -5.67 5.62
C PRO A 57 15.10 -4.79 4.72
N GLN A 58 15.55 -3.57 4.44
CA GLN A 58 14.89 -2.68 3.46
C GLN A 58 15.10 -3.13 2.01
N LYS A 59 16.13 -3.93 1.76
CA LYS A 59 16.44 -4.56 0.48
C LYS A 59 16.48 -6.07 0.69
N THR A 60 15.71 -6.79 -0.11
CA THR A 60 15.65 -8.26 -0.01
C THR A 60 15.65 -8.90 -1.40
N ALA A 61 16.09 -10.12 -1.55
CA ALA A 61 15.98 -10.87 -2.79
C ALA A 61 14.61 -11.56 -2.91
N VAL A 62 14.27 -12.02 -4.12
CA VAL A 62 13.10 -12.90 -4.31
C VAL A 62 13.37 -14.20 -3.54
N ASN A 63 12.34 -14.71 -2.89
CA ASN A 63 12.34 -15.86 -1.96
C ASN A 63 12.98 -15.59 -0.58
N ASP A 64 13.69 -14.48 -0.39
CA ASP A 64 14.19 -14.11 0.92
C ASP A 64 13.11 -13.55 1.82
N GLU A 65 13.38 -13.57 3.11
CA GLU A 65 12.46 -13.09 4.12
C GLU A 65 12.74 -11.63 4.50
N ALA A 66 11.69 -10.91 4.77
CA ALA A 66 11.72 -9.57 5.36
C ALA A 66 10.74 -9.51 6.52
N VAL A 67 11.05 -8.68 7.50
CA VAL A 67 10.22 -8.47 8.69
C VAL A 67 9.74 -7.03 8.69
N LEU A 68 8.43 -6.86 8.79
CA LEU A 68 7.78 -5.61 9.11
C LEU A 68 7.38 -5.65 10.57
N SER A 69 7.82 -4.69 11.36
CA SER A 69 7.50 -4.60 12.78
C SER A 69 7.19 -3.17 13.17
N GLY A 70 6.50 -3.00 14.28
CA GLY A 70 6.17 -1.70 14.84
C GLY A 70 5.18 -1.81 15.98
N LYS A 71 4.63 -0.65 16.35
CA LYS A 71 3.62 -0.52 17.39
C LYS A 71 2.35 0.10 16.82
N MET A 72 1.25 -0.17 17.45
CA MET A 72 -0.06 0.34 17.07
C MET A 72 -0.88 0.60 18.32
N HIS A 73 -1.56 1.75 18.36
CA HIS A 73 -2.55 2.10 19.36
C HIS A 73 -3.94 2.13 18.75
N ILE A 74 -4.91 1.52 19.40
CA ILE A 74 -6.32 1.61 19.00
C ILE A 74 -6.93 2.79 19.77
N ALA A 75 -7.29 3.85 19.03
CA ALA A 75 -7.73 5.11 19.61
C ALA A 75 -8.96 4.96 20.52
N GLU A 76 -8.96 5.65 21.66
CA GLU A 76 -10.06 5.64 22.63
C GLU A 76 -11.36 6.21 22.05
N ASP A 77 -11.22 7.19 21.15
CA ASP A 77 -12.34 7.86 20.49
C ASP A 77 -12.75 7.18 19.18
N TRP A 78 -12.62 5.84 19.13
CA TRP A 78 -13.00 5.04 17.94
C TRP A 78 -14.35 5.49 17.38
N PRO A 79 -14.45 5.82 16.06
CA PRO A 79 -15.64 6.42 15.50
C PRO A 79 -16.86 5.49 15.63
N ARG A 80 -17.97 6.01 16.12
CA ARG A 80 -19.21 5.23 16.32
C ARG A 80 -19.77 4.65 15.01
N ALA A 81 -19.49 5.29 13.87
CA ALA A 81 -19.91 4.85 12.55
C ALA A 81 -19.05 3.69 12.00
N VAL A 82 -17.90 3.40 12.63
CA VAL A 82 -16.99 2.33 12.21
C VAL A 82 -17.22 1.11 13.11
N VAL A 83 -17.33 -0.06 12.49
CA VAL A 83 -17.48 -1.33 13.24
C VAL A 83 -16.31 -1.49 14.22
N LYS A 84 -16.62 -1.84 15.46
CA LYS A 84 -15.62 -2.04 16.52
C LYS A 84 -14.61 -3.14 16.14
N PRO A 85 -13.36 -3.04 16.61
CA PRO A 85 -12.28 -3.96 16.25
C PRO A 85 -12.37 -5.34 16.96
N ASN A 86 -13.57 -5.93 16.95
CA ASN A 86 -13.83 -7.24 17.61
C ASN A 86 -13.28 -8.43 16.81
N ARG A 87 -13.08 -8.27 15.51
CA ARG A 87 -12.48 -9.27 14.62
C ARG A 87 -11.50 -8.58 13.70
N THR A 88 -10.26 -8.58 14.11
CA THR A 88 -9.16 -7.90 13.42
C THR A 88 -8.11 -8.89 12.98
N PHE A 89 -7.35 -8.51 11.98
CA PHE A 89 -6.22 -9.28 11.50
C PHE A 89 -5.12 -8.33 11.00
N ILE A 90 -3.87 -8.56 11.45
CA ILE A 90 -2.75 -7.75 10.98
C ILE A 90 -2.10 -8.37 9.75
N ASN A 91 -1.90 -7.55 8.72
CA ASN A 91 -1.39 -7.95 7.42
C ASN A 91 -0.56 -6.82 6.80
N VAL A 92 -0.22 -6.96 5.53
CA VAL A 92 0.39 -5.92 4.70
C VAL A 92 -0.52 -5.60 3.52
N GLY A 93 -0.59 -4.33 3.17
CA GLY A 93 -1.16 -3.82 1.93
C GLY A 93 -0.07 -3.55 0.91
N SER A 94 -0.26 -4.02 -0.31
CA SER A 94 0.60 -3.76 -1.46
C SER A 94 -0.21 -3.73 -2.76
N PRO A 95 0.29 -3.08 -3.84
CA PRO A 95 -0.44 -2.97 -5.12
C PRO A 95 -0.73 -4.30 -5.78
N SER A 96 0.09 -5.28 -5.52
CA SER A 96 0.03 -6.62 -6.09
C SER A 96 0.55 -7.63 -5.08
N SER A 97 0.41 -8.92 -5.38
CA SER A 97 0.91 -10.01 -4.52
C SER A 97 2.43 -10.11 -4.56
N VAL A 98 3.14 -9.04 -4.22
CA VAL A 98 4.61 -8.97 -4.23
C VAL A 98 5.26 -9.70 -3.06
N PHE A 99 4.49 -9.97 -2.03
CA PHE A 99 4.92 -10.76 -0.87
C PHE A 99 3.94 -11.88 -0.55
N THR A 100 4.47 -12.98 -0.04
CA THR A 100 3.70 -13.97 0.71
C THR A 100 3.92 -13.71 2.19
N ARG A 101 2.85 -13.56 2.95
CA ARG A 101 2.92 -13.50 4.40
C ARG A 101 3.21 -14.90 4.94
N ILE A 102 4.27 -15.02 5.76
CA ILE A 102 4.66 -16.27 6.41
C ILE A 102 3.99 -16.36 7.78
N SER A 103 4.04 -15.28 8.55
CA SER A 103 3.43 -15.23 9.87
C SER A 103 3.12 -13.80 10.28
N SER A 104 2.17 -13.65 11.21
CA SER A 104 1.91 -12.40 11.94
C SER A 104 1.88 -12.71 13.43
N LYS A 105 2.41 -11.80 14.24
CA LYS A 105 2.34 -11.84 15.70
C LYS A 105 1.85 -10.50 16.22
N VAL A 106 1.09 -10.54 17.29
CA VAL A 106 0.66 -9.37 18.04
C VAL A 106 0.99 -9.62 19.51
N ASN A 107 1.70 -8.70 20.14
CA ASN A 107 2.21 -8.84 21.52
C ASN A 107 2.92 -10.19 21.73
N GLY A 108 3.76 -10.59 20.77
CA GLY A 108 4.48 -11.86 20.78
C GLY A 108 3.64 -13.11 20.45
N THR A 109 2.31 -13.04 20.49
CA THR A 109 1.40 -14.16 20.23
C THR A 109 1.14 -14.30 18.72
N PRO A 110 1.29 -15.51 18.14
CA PRO A 110 0.96 -15.75 16.76
C PRO A 110 -0.53 -15.48 16.45
N MET A 111 -0.79 -14.73 15.39
CA MET A 111 -2.15 -14.44 14.91
C MET A 111 -2.46 -15.29 13.68
N PHE A 112 -3.02 -16.49 13.91
CA PHE A 112 -3.41 -17.39 12.83
C PHE A 112 -4.79 -17.04 12.26
N THR A 113 -5.67 -16.54 13.11
CA THR A 113 -7.06 -16.15 12.81
C THR A 113 -7.31 -14.73 13.29
N SER A 114 -8.45 -14.16 12.89
CA SER A 114 -8.89 -12.87 13.40
C SER A 114 -9.21 -12.94 14.90
N GLY A 115 -8.76 -11.93 15.62
CA GLY A 115 -9.01 -11.77 17.06
C GLY A 115 -9.48 -10.34 17.40
N PRO A 116 -9.99 -10.14 18.62
CA PRO A 116 -10.37 -8.82 19.08
C PRO A 116 -9.14 -7.96 19.39
N MET A 117 -9.30 -6.65 19.22
CA MET A 117 -8.41 -5.63 19.78
C MET A 117 -9.23 -4.67 20.62
N GLU A 118 -8.71 -4.30 21.77
CA GLU A 118 -9.39 -3.40 22.70
C GLU A 118 -9.22 -1.94 22.26
N ILE A 119 -10.28 -1.16 22.37
CA ILE A 119 -10.24 0.29 22.19
C ILE A 119 -9.40 0.87 23.34
N GLY A 120 -8.45 1.77 23.03
CA GLY A 120 -7.46 2.27 23.96
C GLY A 120 -6.26 1.33 24.18
N GLY A 121 -6.21 0.19 23.49
CA GLY A 121 -5.14 -0.80 23.65
C GLY A 121 -3.90 -0.49 22.82
N ASP A 122 -2.73 -0.85 23.40
CA ASP A 122 -1.42 -0.78 22.73
C ASP A 122 -0.97 -2.17 22.30
N TYR A 123 -0.45 -2.26 21.07
CA TYR A 123 -0.07 -3.52 20.45
C TYR A 123 1.30 -3.40 19.77
N GLU A 124 2.15 -4.38 19.98
CA GLU A 124 3.33 -4.60 19.16
C GLU A 124 3.00 -5.61 18.06
N TYR A 125 3.44 -5.34 16.84
CA TYR A 125 3.21 -6.26 15.74
C TYR A 125 4.52 -6.65 15.04
N VAL A 126 4.56 -7.88 14.57
CA VAL A 126 5.64 -8.43 13.74
C VAL A 126 5.01 -9.25 12.62
N ILE A 127 5.31 -8.88 11.38
CA ILE A 127 4.84 -9.59 10.19
C ILE A 127 6.06 -10.08 9.42
N LYS A 128 6.17 -11.40 9.24
CA LYS A 128 7.21 -12.02 8.44
C LYS A 128 6.68 -12.28 7.04
N LEU A 129 7.44 -11.84 6.06
CA LEU A 129 7.08 -11.86 4.65
C LEU A 129 8.17 -12.53 3.83
N ARG A 130 7.78 -13.24 2.77
CA ARG A 130 8.69 -13.74 1.75
C ARG A 130 8.45 -13.03 0.44
N GLY A 131 9.51 -12.57 -0.15
CA GLY A 131 9.46 -11.87 -1.41
C GLY A 131 9.08 -12.75 -2.61
N ARG A 132 8.20 -12.26 -3.49
CA ARG A 132 7.77 -12.99 -4.69
C ARG A 132 8.21 -12.32 -5.99
N LEU A 133 8.10 -11.02 -6.08
CA LEU A 133 8.34 -10.28 -7.32
C LEU A 133 9.47 -9.27 -7.14
N PRO A 134 10.39 -9.11 -8.11
CA PRO A 134 11.39 -8.06 -8.08
C PRO A 134 10.76 -6.68 -8.27
N GLY A 135 11.47 -5.62 -7.91
CA GLY A 135 11.07 -4.23 -8.15
C GLY A 135 11.08 -3.38 -6.89
N HIS A 136 10.62 -2.14 -7.04
CA HIS A 136 10.36 -1.21 -5.93
C HIS A 136 8.88 -1.24 -5.61
N HIS A 137 8.55 -1.54 -4.37
CA HIS A 137 7.16 -1.71 -3.96
C HIS A 137 6.86 -0.85 -2.75
N HIS A 138 5.76 -0.09 -2.84
CA HIS A 138 5.21 0.67 -1.72
C HIS A 138 4.29 -0.23 -0.91
N ILE A 139 4.56 -0.36 0.38
CA ILE A 139 3.93 -1.34 1.25
C ILE A 139 3.57 -0.69 2.57
N HIS A 140 2.42 -1.05 3.11
CA HIS A 140 1.91 -0.58 4.40
C HIS A 140 1.67 -1.74 5.36
N PRO A 141 1.91 -1.60 6.66
CA PRO A 141 1.20 -2.41 7.65
C PRO A 141 -0.29 -2.12 7.54
N MET A 142 -1.11 -3.11 7.77
CA MET A 142 -2.55 -2.99 7.59
C MET A 142 -3.29 -3.76 8.67
N LEU A 143 -4.20 -3.10 9.36
CA LEU A 143 -5.16 -3.72 10.25
C LEU A 143 -6.47 -3.93 9.48
N ALA A 144 -6.78 -5.17 9.15
CA ALA A 144 -8.07 -5.53 8.61
C ALA A 144 -9.08 -5.64 9.76
N VAL A 145 -10.15 -4.86 9.72
CA VAL A 145 -11.27 -4.91 10.66
C VAL A 145 -12.48 -5.46 9.92
N ASN A 146 -13.01 -6.59 10.37
CA ASN A 146 -14.16 -7.22 9.71
C ASN A 146 -15.38 -6.29 9.76
N GLY A 147 -15.90 -5.95 8.58
CA GLY A 147 -17.03 -5.03 8.41
C GLY A 147 -16.65 -3.54 8.33
N ALA A 148 -15.40 -3.17 8.60
CA ALA A 148 -14.91 -1.80 8.43
C ALA A 148 -13.83 -1.67 7.34
N GLY A 149 -13.27 -2.78 6.90
CA GLY A 149 -12.20 -2.80 5.88
C GLY A 149 -10.80 -2.61 6.46
N PRO A 150 -9.80 -2.37 5.59
CA PRO A 150 -8.42 -2.21 6.00
C PRO A 150 -8.12 -0.79 6.49
N ILE A 151 -7.40 -0.70 7.61
CA ILE A 151 -6.83 0.52 8.15
C ILE A 151 -5.33 0.47 7.88
N ALA A 152 -4.84 1.29 6.95
CA ALA A 152 -3.45 1.29 6.55
C ALA A 152 -2.59 2.13 7.50
N GLY A 153 -1.43 1.61 7.83
CA GLY A 153 -0.38 2.35 8.52
C GLY A 153 0.53 3.13 7.57
N PRO A 154 1.64 3.69 8.07
CA PRO A 154 2.58 4.44 7.26
C PRO A 154 3.20 3.56 6.18
N GLY A 155 3.24 4.08 4.95
CA GLY A 155 3.85 3.40 3.83
C GLY A 155 5.37 3.47 3.85
N GLY A 156 6.00 2.44 3.34
CA GLY A 156 7.44 2.38 3.12
C GLY A 156 7.78 1.79 1.77
N TRP A 157 8.94 2.18 1.22
CA TRP A 157 9.46 1.63 -0.02
C TRP A 157 10.45 0.51 0.27
N ILE A 158 10.18 -0.66 -0.29
CA ILE A 158 11.11 -1.77 -0.27
C ILE A 158 11.66 -1.97 -1.66
N SER A 159 12.99 -1.89 -1.74
CA SER A 159 13.73 -2.18 -2.97
C SER A 159 14.17 -3.63 -2.97
N ARG A 160 14.02 -4.30 -4.11
CA ARG A 160 14.58 -5.62 -4.32
C ARG A 160 15.72 -5.58 -5.31
N ALA A 161 16.82 -6.21 -4.93
CA ALA A 161 17.90 -6.44 -5.87
C ALA A 161 17.39 -7.33 -7.03
N ILE A 162 17.73 -6.94 -8.25
CA ILE A 162 17.55 -7.78 -9.42
C ILE A 162 18.38 -9.03 -9.18
N ILE A 163 17.75 -10.21 -9.19
CA ILE A 163 18.50 -11.46 -9.13
C ILE A 163 19.38 -11.50 -10.38
N LYS A 164 20.69 -11.49 -10.18
CA LYS A 164 21.62 -11.94 -11.20
C LYS A 164 21.31 -13.42 -11.39
N ILE A 165 20.62 -13.77 -12.46
CA ILE A 165 20.42 -15.18 -12.84
C ILE A 165 21.82 -15.71 -13.11
N LEU A 166 22.36 -16.50 -12.20
CA LEU A 166 23.55 -17.28 -12.47
C LEU A 166 23.14 -18.31 -13.51
N PRO A 167 23.90 -18.44 -14.60
CA PRO A 167 23.63 -19.51 -15.56
C PRO A 167 23.72 -20.85 -14.84
N ILE A 168 22.75 -21.70 -15.04
CA ILE A 168 22.78 -23.09 -14.59
C ILE A 168 23.95 -23.74 -15.31
N GLN A 169 24.96 -24.20 -14.57
CA GLN A 169 26.05 -25.03 -15.08
C GLN A 169 25.55 -26.45 -15.31
#